data_00e7be7b78911fba30b2bf0a7504aa06
#
_entry.id   00e7be7b78911fba30b2bf0a7504aa06
#
_cell.length_a   1.000
_cell.length_b   1.000
_cell.length_c   1.000
_cell.angle_alpha   90.00
_cell.angle_beta   90.00
_cell.angle_gamma   90.00
#
_symmetry.space_group_name_H-M   'P 1'
#
loop_
_entity.id
_entity.type
_entity.pdbx_description
1 polymer ?
#
loop_
_entity_poly.entity_id
_entity_poly.type
_entity_poly.pdbx_seq_one_letter_code
_entity_poly.pdbx_strand_id
1 'polypeptide(L)'
;MSEDREVLLEKVREFEARTGHTVDSYPDDPNNTASVLKEHRYLSKPVSSEDAKKQMFAMSRRGFLVGGAAALLGVFGWRWMPDETKANLLRRTFEFNERVSQIFYRPSLLTPEFPEARVTIPARYNGGEGLEGEIATADWRLQVGGLAGRTSDLVLTLDDIKRLPRTEMITEFKCIEGWSTIVHWAGVRFSDFIAAYASGVRPQDLPRYVSMKTPDEKYFVGWDIESILHPQTLLAYEMNGAPLTNEHGAPLRLASPTKYGIKQIKRIGRIEFTDERPRDFWAQPEYGYDWYAGH
;
A
#
# COMPACT_ATOMS: atom_id res chain seq x y z
N MET A 1 -5.18 -28.07 17.15
CA MET A 1 -4.89 -29.03 16.03
C MET A 1 -5.50 -30.41 16.18
N SER A 2 -5.69 -31.01 17.38
CA SER A 2 -6.41 -32.29 17.53
C SER A 2 -7.91 -32.13 17.57
N GLU A 3 -8.40 -31.09 18.20
CA GLU A 3 -9.82 -30.80 18.42
C GLU A 3 -10.55 -30.43 17.11
N ASP A 4 -9.94 -29.61 16.28
CA ASP A 4 -10.48 -29.22 14.98
C ASP A 4 -10.62 -30.41 14.01
N ARG A 5 -9.73 -31.40 14.13
CA ARG A 5 -9.74 -32.61 13.29
C ARG A 5 -10.90 -33.55 13.66
N GLU A 6 -11.20 -33.75 14.94
CA GLU A 6 -12.31 -34.57 15.40
C GLU A 6 -13.64 -33.96 14.96
N VAL A 7 -13.78 -32.64 15.10
CA VAL A 7 -14.96 -31.89 14.64
C VAL A 7 -15.19 -32.03 13.13
N LEU A 8 -14.11 -31.99 12.33
CA LEU A 8 -14.22 -32.16 10.88
C LEU A 8 -14.60 -33.60 10.48
N LEU A 9 -14.04 -34.61 11.14
CA LEU A 9 -14.39 -36.00 10.89
C LEU A 9 -15.83 -36.32 11.31
N GLU A 10 -16.33 -35.67 12.35
CA GLU A 10 -17.73 -35.78 12.77
C GLU A 10 -18.67 -35.19 11.73
N LYS A 11 -18.36 -34.01 11.18
CA LYS A 11 -19.12 -33.40 10.06
C LYS A 11 -19.15 -34.24 8.81
N VAL A 12 -18.07 -34.95 8.48
CA VAL A 12 -18.04 -35.90 7.37
C VAL A 12 -19.00 -37.06 7.63
N ARG A 13 -18.96 -37.66 8.85
CA ARG A 13 -19.87 -38.77 9.23
C ARG A 13 -21.35 -38.35 9.21
N GLU A 14 -21.64 -37.15 9.75
CA GLU A 14 -22.99 -36.57 9.73
C GLU A 14 -23.49 -36.35 8.31
N PHE A 15 -22.64 -35.84 7.41
CA PHE A 15 -22.99 -35.63 6.01
C PHE A 15 -23.27 -36.98 5.30
N GLU A 16 -22.40 -37.98 5.47
CA GLU A 16 -22.54 -39.30 4.87
C GLU A 16 -23.77 -40.03 5.42
N ALA A 17 -24.04 -39.92 6.74
CA ALA A 17 -25.25 -40.49 7.36
C ALA A 17 -26.54 -39.84 6.85
N ARG A 18 -26.53 -38.55 6.62
CA ARG A 18 -27.70 -37.78 6.14
C ARG A 18 -27.99 -38.02 4.67
N THR A 19 -26.97 -38.15 3.84
CA THR A 19 -27.12 -38.25 2.38
C THR A 19 -27.17 -39.68 1.86
N GLY A 20 -26.68 -40.63 2.65
CA GLY A 20 -26.54 -42.04 2.22
C GLY A 20 -25.41 -42.27 1.20
N HIS A 21 -24.60 -41.24 0.92
CA HIS A 21 -23.51 -41.26 -0.04
C HIS A 21 -22.20 -40.83 0.61
N THR A 22 -21.09 -41.43 0.18
CA THR A 22 -19.77 -40.98 0.64
C THR A 22 -19.42 -39.62 0.01
N VAL A 23 -18.66 -38.78 0.70
CA VAL A 23 -18.23 -37.48 0.17
C VAL A 23 -17.45 -37.65 -1.15
N ASP A 24 -16.78 -38.78 -1.36
CA ASP A 24 -15.99 -39.08 -2.56
C ASP A 24 -16.88 -39.33 -3.81
N SER A 25 -18.19 -39.64 -3.64
CA SER A 25 -19.12 -39.87 -4.74
C SER A 25 -19.67 -38.59 -5.41
N TYR A 26 -19.41 -37.42 -4.82
CA TYR A 26 -19.86 -36.16 -5.37
C TYR A 26 -18.84 -35.60 -6.37
N PRO A 27 -19.27 -34.92 -7.45
CA PRO A 27 -18.36 -34.20 -8.35
C PRO A 27 -17.65 -33.06 -7.64
N ASP A 28 -16.44 -32.74 -8.09
CA ASP A 28 -15.67 -31.61 -7.54
C ASP A 28 -16.31 -30.29 -7.98
N ASP A 29 -16.93 -29.59 -7.03
CA ASP A 29 -17.55 -28.29 -7.18
C ASP A 29 -17.17 -27.41 -5.97
N PRO A 30 -16.45 -26.31 -6.13
CA PRO A 30 -15.99 -25.46 -5.03
C PRO A 30 -17.14 -24.86 -4.20
N ASN A 31 -18.36 -24.83 -4.73
CA ASN A 31 -19.54 -24.31 -4.02
C ASN A 31 -20.32 -25.43 -3.30
N ASN A 32 -19.88 -26.68 -3.40
CA ASN A 32 -20.55 -27.83 -2.78
C ASN A 32 -19.88 -28.20 -1.46
N THR A 33 -20.67 -28.31 -0.39
CA THR A 33 -20.21 -28.74 0.94
C THR A 33 -19.50 -30.12 0.89
N ALA A 34 -19.89 -31.00 -0.01
CA ALA A 34 -19.23 -32.30 -0.19
C ALA A 34 -17.78 -32.16 -0.66
N SER A 35 -17.49 -31.23 -1.57
CA SER A 35 -16.11 -30.97 -2.06
C SER A 35 -15.21 -30.45 -0.97
N VAL A 36 -15.69 -29.53 -0.13
CA VAL A 36 -14.94 -29.02 1.02
C VAL A 36 -14.66 -30.13 2.03
N LEU A 37 -15.64 -30.97 2.34
CA LEU A 37 -15.48 -32.11 3.26
C LEU A 37 -14.55 -33.19 2.69
N LYS A 38 -14.57 -33.42 1.38
CA LYS A 38 -13.66 -34.30 0.66
C LYS A 38 -12.20 -33.86 0.79
N GLU A 39 -11.92 -32.59 0.59
CA GLU A 39 -10.60 -32.04 0.76
C GLU A 39 -10.10 -32.24 2.20
N HIS A 40 -10.94 -31.95 3.19
CA HIS A 40 -10.61 -32.17 4.60
C HIS A 40 -10.41 -33.66 4.95
N ARG A 41 -11.13 -34.58 4.31
CA ARG A 41 -10.92 -36.02 4.48
C ARG A 41 -9.57 -36.48 3.95
N TYR A 42 -9.09 -35.94 2.82
CA TYR A 42 -7.74 -36.22 2.31
C TYR A 42 -6.65 -35.69 3.23
N LEU A 43 -6.81 -34.50 3.76
CA LEU A 43 -5.89 -33.88 4.72
C LEU A 43 -5.87 -34.61 6.06
N SER A 44 -6.95 -35.34 6.40
CA SER A 44 -7.09 -36.07 7.67
C SER A 44 -6.65 -37.54 7.63
N LYS A 45 -6.25 -38.10 6.45
CA LYS A 45 -5.71 -39.46 6.40
C LYS A 45 -4.45 -39.56 7.26
N PRO A 46 -4.41 -40.46 8.27
CA PRO A 46 -3.21 -40.61 9.07
C PRO A 46 -2.10 -41.20 8.21
N VAL A 47 -1.10 -40.40 7.91
CA VAL A 47 0.17 -40.89 7.37
C VAL A 47 0.89 -41.57 8.52
N SER A 48 1.38 -42.79 8.31
CA SER A 48 2.15 -43.47 9.38
C SER A 48 3.33 -42.60 9.81
N SER A 49 3.65 -42.60 11.10
CA SER A 49 4.75 -41.79 11.61
C SER A 49 6.10 -42.10 10.94
N GLU A 50 6.28 -43.32 10.44
CA GLU A 50 7.45 -43.74 9.65
C GLU A 50 7.42 -43.19 8.21
N ASP A 51 6.27 -43.19 7.55
CA ASP A 51 6.16 -42.64 6.20
C ASP A 51 6.23 -41.14 6.19
N ALA A 52 5.65 -40.47 7.21
CA ALA A 52 5.83 -39.04 7.43
C ALA A 52 7.30 -38.67 7.66
N LYS A 53 8.02 -39.42 8.50
CA LYS A 53 9.46 -39.23 8.72
C LYS A 53 10.27 -39.46 7.44
N LYS A 54 9.98 -40.51 6.66
CA LYS A 54 10.67 -40.79 5.39
C LYS A 54 10.41 -39.69 4.36
N GLN A 55 9.17 -39.22 4.23
CA GLN A 55 8.84 -38.10 3.35
C GLN A 55 9.49 -36.78 3.77
N MET A 56 9.41 -36.44 5.05
CA MET A 56 10.10 -35.25 5.61
C MET A 56 11.62 -35.34 5.41
N PHE A 57 12.21 -36.51 5.62
CA PHE A 57 13.65 -36.70 5.45
C PHE A 57 14.09 -36.63 3.99
N ALA A 58 13.30 -37.19 3.06
CA ALA A 58 13.55 -37.10 1.63
C ALA A 58 13.36 -35.66 1.08
N MET A 59 12.31 -34.96 1.53
CA MET A 59 12.07 -33.56 1.19
C MET A 59 13.12 -32.63 1.78
N SER A 60 13.54 -32.84 3.05
CA SER A 60 14.52 -31.98 3.70
C SER A 60 15.92 -32.13 3.11
N ARG A 61 16.39 -33.35 2.78
CA ARG A 61 17.71 -33.54 2.14
C ARG A 61 17.79 -32.97 0.72
N ARG A 62 16.80 -33.24 -0.13
CA ARG A 62 16.77 -32.69 -1.49
C ARG A 62 16.54 -31.16 -1.43
N GLY A 63 15.60 -30.70 -0.64
CA GLY A 63 15.34 -29.29 -0.44
C GLY A 63 16.54 -28.54 0.14
N PHE A 64 17.25 -29.13 1.11
CA PHE A 64 18.46 -28.55 1.69
C PHE A 64 19.63 -28.52 0.70
N LEU A 65 19.85 -29.60 -0.07
CA LEU A 65 20.94 -29.65 -1.04
C LEU A 65 20.68 -28.72 -2.24
N VAL A 66 19.47 -28.72 -2.79
CA VAL A 66 19.11 -27.88 -3.91
C VAL A 66 18.93 -26.41 -3.47
N GLY A 67 18.25 -26.18 -2.37
CA GLY A 67 18.06 -24.85 -1.81
C GLY A 67 19.36 -24.26 -1.28
N GLY A 68 20.19 -25.06 -0.62
CA GLY A 68 21.51 -24.66 -0.14
C GLY A 68 22.47 -24.32 -1.30
N ALA A 69 22.52 -25.15 -2.33
CA ALA A 69 23.31 -24.89 -3.53
C ALA A 69 22.81 -23.63 -4.28
N ALA A 70 21.50 -23.47 -4.44
CA ALA A 70 20.90 -22.28 -5.03
C ALA A 70 21.17 -21.01 -4.21
N ALA A 71 21.08 -21.10 -2.88
CA ALA A 71 21.40 -19.98 -1.99
C ALA A 71 22.89 -19.60 -2.07
N LEU A 72 23.78 -20.58 -2.06
CA LEU A 72 25.23 -20.35 -2.23
C LEU A 72 25.53 -19.73 -3.60
N LEU A 73 24.99 -20.29 -4.68
CA LEU A 73 25.17 -19.73 -6.03
C LEU A 73 24.56 -18.30 -6.12
N GLY A 74 23.43 -18.06 -5.47
CA GLY A 74 22.83 -16.74 -5.36
C GLY A 74 23.72 -15.74 -4.61
N VAL A 75 24.23 -16.11 -3.43
CA VAL A 75 25.10 -15.25 -2.62
C VAL A 75 26.44 -15.01 -3.30
N PHE A 76 27.10 -16.07 -3.83
CA PHE A 76 28.36 -15.91 -4.53
C PHE A 76 28.18 -15.18 -5.86
N GLY A 77 27.15 -15.52 -6.64
CA GLY A 77 26.83 -14.83 -7.89
C GLY A 77 26.53 -13.35 -7.66
N TRP A 78 25.77 -13.02 -6.61
CA TRP A 78 25.49 -11.65 -6.21
C TRP A 78 26.74 -10.87 -5.81
N ARG A 79 27.63 -11.51 -5.00
CA ARG A 79 28.86 -10.86 -4.53
C ARG A 79 29.82 -10.54 -5.68
N TRP A 80 29.86 -11.38 -6.69
CA TRP A 80 30.77 -11.23 -7.85
C TRP A 80 30.15 -10.49 -9.03
N MET A 81 28.86 -10.19 -8.96
CA MET A 81 28.17 -9.45 -10.00
C MET A 81 28.63 -7.99 -10.00
N PRO A 82 28.93 -7.39 -11.16
CA PRO A 82 29.23 -5.95 -11.28
C PRO A 82 28.09 -5.10 -10.71
N ASP A 83 28.43 -3.98 -10.08
CA ASP A 83 27.44 -3.13 -9.42
C ASP A 83 26.39 -2.57 -10.38
N GLU A 84 26.78 -2.24 -11.62
CA GLU A 84 25.83 -1.86 -12.68
C GLU A 84 24.82 -2.96 -13.01
N THR A 85 25.26 -4.22 -13.03
CA THR A 85 24.38 -5.36 -13.29
C THR A 85 23.40 -5.57 -12.13
N LYS A 86 23.88 -5.44 -10.88
CA LYS A 86 23.03 -5.47 -9.68
C LYS A 86 21.98 -4.36 -9.74
N ALA A 87 22.40 -3.12 -10.00
CA ALA A 87 21.51 -1.98 -10.11
C ALA A 87 20.44 -2.18 -11.19
N ASN A 88 20.82 -2.71 -12.35
CA ASN A 88 19.88 -3.00 -13.44
C ASN A 88 18.91 -4.12 -13.08
N LEU A 89 19.36 -5.17 -12.38
CA LEU A 89 18.50 -6.27 -11.93
C LEU A 89 17.49 -5.78 -10.89
N LEU A 90 17.94 -4.99 -9.90
CA LEU A 90 17.04 -4.39 -8.90
C LEU A 90 16.02 -3.47 -9.55
N ARG A 91 16.46 -2.61 -10.48
CA ARG A 91 15.54 -1.71 -11.22
C ARG A 91 14.46 -2.49 -11.97
N ARG A 92 14.83 -3.54 -12.69
CA ARG A 92 13.86 -4.41 -13.39
C ARG A 92 12.90 -5.10 -12.42
N THR A 93 13.38 -5.48 -11.24
CA THR A 93 12.52 -6.07 -10.19
C THR A 93 11.51 -5.04 -9.69
N PHE A 94 11.92 -3.80 -9.44
CA PHE A 94 11.01 -2.73 -9.05
C PHE A 94 10.01 -2.38 -10.16
N GLU A 95 10.44 -2.31 -11.42
CA GLU A 95 9.54 -2.11 -12.57
C GLU A 95 8.52 -3.26 -12.71
N PHE A 96 8.95 -4.49 -12.43
CA PHE A 96 8.03 -5.63 -12.40
C PHE A 96 7.03 -5.52 -11.26
N ASN A 97 7.49 -5.21 -10.03
CA ASN A 97 6.61 -5.01 -8.88
C ASN A 97 5.61 -3.87 -9.11
N GLU A 98 6.03 -2.77 -9.72
CA GLU A 98 5.17 -1.67 -10.11
C GLU A 98 4.03 -2.15 -11.03
N ARG A 99 4.37 -2.91 -12.08
CA ARG A 99 3.36 -3.46 -13.01
C ARG A 99 2.40 -4.41 -12.31
N VAL A 100 2.89 -5.27 -11.43
CA VAL A 100 2.06 -6.17 -10.63
C VAL A 100 1.12 -5.37 -9.73
N SER A 101 1.64 -4.38 -9.00
CA SER A 101 0.82 -3.53 -8.14
C SER A 101 -0.26 -2.77 -8.92
N GLN A 102 0.08 -2.25 -10.11
CA GLN A 102 -0.90 -1.57 -10.99
C GLN A 102 -1.99 -2.52 -11.51
N ILE A 103 -1.65 -3.78 -11.84
CA ILE A 103 -2.64 -4.79 -12.30
C ILE A 103 -3.64 -5.12 -11.19
N PHE A 104 -3.17 -5.20 -9.94
CA PHE A 104 -4.03 -5.52 -8.79
C PHE A 104 -4.73 -4.30 -8.19
N TYR A 105 -4.27 -3.10 -8.51
CA TYR A 105 -4.90 -1.87 -8.03
C TYR A 105 -6.36 -1.78 -8.49
N ARG A 106 -7.23 -1.43 -7.57
CA ARG A 106 -8.67 -1.23 -7.82
C ARG A 106 -9.10 0.08 -7.16
N PRO A 107 -9.36 1.14 -7.94
CA PRO A 107 -9.75 2.46 -7.40
C PRO A 107 -11.01 2.42 -6.51
N SER A 108 -11.86 1.40 -6.72
CA SER A 108 -13.08 1.21 -5.94
C SER A 108 -12.90 0.38 -4.66
N LEU A 109 -11.74 -0.25 -4.46
CA LEU A 109 -11.46 -1.08 -3.30
C LEU A 109 -10.94 -0.21 -2.17
N LEU A 110 -11.80 0.01 -1.16
CA LEU A 110 -11.40 0.75 0.04
C LEU A 110 -10.52 -0.13 0.94
N THR A 111 -9.50 0.49 1.52
CA THR A 111 -8.73 -0.14 2.58
C THR A 111 -9.56 -0.15 3.88
N PRO A 112 -9.34 -1.13 4.78
CA PRO A 112 -10.06 -1.20 6.03
C PRO A 112 -9.92 0.07 6.86
N GLU A 113 -11.02 0.54 7.44
CA GLU A 113 -11.04 1.56 8.47
C GLU A 113 -11.13 0.92 9.87
N PHE A 114 -10.58 1.61 10.84
CA PHE A 114 -10.47 1.12 12.21
C PHE A 114 -11.33 1.96 13.17
N PRO A 115 -11.80 1.37 14.28
CA PRO A 115 -12.46 2.15 15.31
C PRO A 115 -11.46 3.08 16.01
N GLU A 116 -11.95 4.21 16.52
CA GLU A 116 -11.15 5.25 17.19
C GLU A 116 -10.29 4.68 18.34
N ALA A 117 -10.79 3.70 19.07
CA ALA A 117 -10.07 3.02 20.13
C ALA A 117 -8.77 2.31 19.68
N ARG A 118 -8.57 2.12 18.36
CA ARG A 118 -7.36 1.54 17.76
C ARG A 118 -6.33 2.60 17.36
N VAL A 119 -6.65 3.88 17.46
CA VAL A 119 -5.74 4.97 17.11
C VAL A 119 -4.51 4.95 18.01
N THR A 120 -3.33 5.01 17.41
CA THR A 120 -2.06 5.00 18.13
C THR A 120 -1.71 6.40 18.64
N ILE A 121 -1.55 6.56 19.94
CA ILE A 121 -1.19 7.82 20.60
C ILE A 121 0.00 7.57 21.55
N PRO A 122 1.13 8.27 21.39
CA PRO A 122 1.45 9.19 20.29
C PRO A 122 1.67 8.41 18.98
N ALA A 123 1.29 9.03 17.87
CA ALA A 123 1.58 8.43 16.56
C ALA A 123 3.09 8.51 16.28
N ARG A 124 3.62 7.40 15.75
CA ARG A 124 5.02 7.34 15.32
C ARG A 124 5.23 8.22 14.08
N TYR A 125 6.33 8.93 14.03
CA TYR A 125 6.78 9.64 12.84
C TYR A 125 8.19 9.20 12.44
N ASN A 126 8.51 9.40 11.16
CA ASN A 126 9.82 9.11 10.60
C ASN A 126 10.10 10.07 9.44
N GLY A 127 11.39 10.30 9.14
CA GLY A 127 11.85 11.18 8.07
C GLY A 127 11.69 12.67 8.40
N GLY A 128 12.71 13.43 8.09
CA GLY A 128 12.79 14.88 8.28
C GLY A 128 12.99 15.64 6.97
N GLU A 129 13.06 14.95 5.85
CA GLU A 129 13.32 15.54 4.53
C GLU A 129 12.23 16.55 4.18
N GLY A 130 12.66 17.78 3.83
CA GLY A 130 11.75 18.89 3.51
C GLY A 130 11.02 19.49 4.71
N LEU A 131 11.42 19.15 5.95
CA LEU A 131 10.85 19.70 7.19
C LEU A 131 11.82 20.66 7.92
N GLU A 132 12.89 21.05 7.27
CA GLU A 132 13.84 22.00 7.88
C GLU A 132 13.16 23.35 8.19
N GLY A 133 13.41 23.83 9.40
CA GLY A 133 12.78 25.02 9.93
C GLY A 133 11.28 24.89 10.19
N GLU A 134 10.73 25.86 10.89
CA GLU A 134 9.29 25.99 11.09
C GLU A 134 8.73 27.01 10.10
N ILE A 135 7.58 26.71 9.53
CA ILE A 135 6.82 27.64 8.69
C ILE A 135 5.55 27.96 9.44
N ALA A 136 5.37 29.25 9.79
CA ALA A 136 4.12 29.68 10.37
C ALA A 136 2.98 29.42 9.39
N THR A 137 1.87 28.86 9.87
CA THR A 137 0.71 28.53 9.01
C THR A 137 0.21 29.76 8.23
N ALA A 138 0.31 30.97 8.82
CA ALA A 138 -0.10 32.21 8.18
C ALA A 138 0.76 32.55 6.94
N ASP A 139 2.05 32.17 6.95
CA ASP A 139 3.00 32.43 5.86
C ASP A 139 3.03 31.34 4.81
N TRP A 140 2.53 30.13 5.15
CA TRP A 140 2.53 29.02 4.25
C TRP A 140 1.54 29.23 3.09
N ARG A 141 1.96 28.83 1.90
CA ARG A 141 1.13 28.85 0.68
C ARG A 141 1.29 27.54 -0.08
N LEU A 142 0.16 27.05 -0.60
CA LEU A 142 0.13 25.95 -1.56
C LEU A 142 0.09 26.52 -2.98
N GLN A 143 1.10 26.22 -3.78
CA GLN A 143 1.10 26.52 -5.19
C GLN A 143 0.54 25.32 -5.96
N VAL A 144 -0.36 25.55 -6.92
CA VAL A 144 -0.96 24.49 -7.75
C VAL A 144 -0.84 24.89 -9.21
N GLY A 145 -0.02 24.11 -9.95
CA GLY A 145 0.23 24.32 -11.37
C GLY A 145 -0.28 23.16 -12.23
N GLY A 146 -0.35 23.39 -13.54
CA GLY A 146 -0.72 22.40 -14.53
C GLY A 146 -2.15 21.86 -14.44
N LEU A 147 -3.00 22.48 -13.62
CA LEU A 147 -4.37 22.03 -13.44
C LEU A 147 -5.20 22.29 -14.70
N ALA A 148 -5.83 21.24 -15.24
CA ALA A 148 -6.60 21.32 -16.46
C ALA A 148 -7.71 22.40 -16.37
N GLY A 149 -7.90 23.14 -17.46
CA GLY A 149 -8.86 24.24 -17.54
C GLY A 149 -8.36 25.58 -16.96
N ARG A 150 -7.09 25.66 -16.49
CA ARG A 150 -6.47 26.88 -15.96
C ARG A 150 -5.25 27.29 -16.77
N THR A 151 -5.09 28.60 -16.92
CA THR A 151 -3.94 29.21 -17.62
C THR A 151 -2.89 29.77 -16.69
N SER A 152 -3.17 29.82 -15.37
CA SER A 152 -2.25 30.33 -14.35
C SER A 152 -2.30 29.45 -13.10
N ASP A 153 -1.17 29.39 -12.41
CA ASP A 153 -1.06 28.71 -11.13
C ASP A 153 -1.99 29.32 -10.08
N LEU A 154 -2.49 28.47 -9.19
CA LEU A 154 -3.20 28.90 -7.99
C LEU A 154 -2.19 29.10 -6.85
N VAL A 155 -2.49 30.04 -5.97
CA VAL A 155 -1.79 30.21 -4.69
C VAL A 155 -2.86 30.22 -3.60
N LEU A 156 -2.85 29.17 -2.77
CA LEU A 156 -3.87 28.91 -1.78
C LEU A 156 -3.31 28.99 -0.37
N THR A 157 -4.14 29.43 0.58
CA THR A 157 -3.90 29.37 2.01
C THR A 157 -4.46 28.07 2.60
N LEU A 158 -4.11 27.77 3.84
CA LEU A 158 -4.72 26.65 4.56
C LEU A 158 -6.25 26.86 4.73
N ASP A 159 -6.69 28.10 4.91
CA ASP A 159 -8.11 28.43 5.04
C ASP A 159 -8.88 28.19 3.75
N ASP A 160 -8.27 28.40 2.59
CA ASP A 160 -8.88 28.03 1.30
C ASP A 160 -9.12 26.54 1.19
N ILE A 161 -8.19 25.71 1.68
CA ILE A 161 -8.37 24.25 1.76
C ILE A 161 -9.45 23.88 2.77
N LYS A 162 -9.46 24.49 3.95
CA LYS A 162 -10.44 24.20 5.01
C LYS A 162 -11.89 24.59 4.65
N ARG A 163 -12.11 25.44 3.65
CA ARG A 163 -13.45 25.74 3.13
C ARG A 163 -14.08 24.60 2.32
N LEU A 164 -13.26 23.66 1.87
CA LEU A 164 -13.72 22.49 1.11
C LEU A 164 -14.33 21.43 2.07
N PRO A 165 -15.11 20.46 1.55
CA PRO A 165 -15.71 19.44 2.37
C PRO A 165 -14.69 18.68 3.21
N ARG A 166 -14.84 18.74 4.53
CA ARG A 166 -13.98 18.02 5.47
C ARG A 166 -14.36 16.53 5.51
N THR A 167 -13.37 15.68 5.40
CA THR A 167 -13.49 14.23 5.48
C THR A 167 -12.54 13.69 6.53
N GLU A 168 -12.98 12.68 7.25
CA GLU A 168 -12.18 11.92 8.22
C GLU A 168 -12.02 10.47 7.78
N MET A 169 -10.90 9.85 8.14
CA MET A 169 -10.68 8.42 8.01
C MET A 169 -9.73 7.93 9.10
N ILE A 170 -9.97 6.72 9.61
CA ILE A 170 -9.06 6.06 10.55
C ILE A 170 -8.47 4.86 9.84
N THR A 171 -7.23 4.99 9.39
CA THR A 171 -6.59 4.00 8.52
C THR A 171 -5.21 3.62 9.03
N GLU A 172 -4.72 2.47 8.57
CA GLU A 172 -3.36 2.05 8.84
C GLU A 172 -2.38 2.81 7.92
N PHE A 173 -1.46 3.54 8.53
CA PHE A 173 -0.29 4.10 7.86
C PHE A 173 0.82 3.06 7.88
N LYS A 174 1.36 2.70 6.72
CA LYS A 174 2.43 1.72 6.57
C LYS A 174 3.72 2.40 6.13
N CYS A 175 4.79 2.19 6.91
CA CYS A 175 6.11 2.66 6.54
C CYS A 175 6.85 1.60 5.72
N ILE A 176 7.68 2.03 4.76
CA ILE A 176 8.53 1.14 3.98
C ILE A 176 9.56 0.39 4.84
N GLU A 177 9.84 0.88 6.05
CA GLU A 177 10.72 0.23 7.03
C GLU A 177 10.07 -0.95 7.77
N GLY A 178 8.84 -1.34 7.41
CA GLY A 178 8.18 -2.53 7.94
C GLY A 178 7.41 -2.33 9.25
N TRP A 179 7.17 -1.10 9.68
CA TRP A 179 6.26 -0.79 10.80
C TRP A 179 5.00 -0.11 10.30
N SER A 180 3.93 -0.21 11.07
CA SER A 180 2.67 0.47 10.81
C SER A 180 2.09 1.12 12.06
N THR A 181 1.16 2.04 11.87
CA THR A 181 0.45 2.74 12.93
C THR A 181 -0.96 3.09 12.46
N ILE A 182 -1.94 3.03 13.36
CA ILE A 182 -3.32 3.43 13.03
C ILE A 182 -3.47 4.90 13.37
N VAL A 183 -3.90 5.69 12.40
CA VAL A 183 -3.98 7.15 12.50
C VAL A 183 -5.36 7.62 12.09
N HIS A 184 -5.90 8.55 12.84
CA HIS A 184 -7.11 9.29 12.50
C HIS A 184 -6.70 10.56 11.73
N TRP A 185 -6.97 10.56 10.44
CA TRP A 185 -6.71 11.70 9.55
C TRP A 185 -7.97 12.52 9.35
N ALA A 186 -7.83 13.85 9.31
CA ALA A 186 -8.87 14.74 8.82
C ALA A 186 -8.31 15.77 7.85
N GLY A 187 -9.08 16.03 6.80
CA GLY A 187 -8.68 16.91 5.70
C GLY A 187 -9.71 16.97 4.61
N VAL A 188 -9.27 17.22 3.38
CA VAL A 188 -10.09 17.27 2.18
C VAL A 188 -9.70 16.13 1.26
N ARG A 189 -10.68 15.43 0.71
CA ARG A 189 -10.36 14.43 -0.34
C ARG A 189 -9.67 15.13 -1.50
N PHE A 190 -8.65 14.47 -2.05
CA PHE A 190 -7.94 15.03 -3.20
C PHE A 190 -8.88 15.21 -4.41
N SER A 191 -9.84 14.31 -4.58
CA SER A 191 -10.89 14.43 -5.60
C SER A 191 -11.78 15.66 -5.42
N ASP A 192 -12.15 15.99 -4.16
CA ASP A 192 -12.97 17.17 -3.87
C ASP A 192 -12.19 18.47 -4.10
N PHE A 193 -10.89 18.45 -3.78
CA PHE A 193 -9.98 19.53 -4.10
C PHE A 193 -9.91 19.79 -5.61
N ILE A 194 -9.74 18.74 -6.43
CA ILE A 194 -9.75 18.88 -7.88
C ILE A 194 -11.11 19.39 -8.37
N ALA A 195 -12.20 18.82 -7.89
CA ALA A 195 -13.54 19.23 -8.30
C ALA A 195 -13.82 20.73 -8.03
N ALA A 196 -13.26 21.26 -6.93
CA ALA A 196 -13.41 22.67 -6.58
C ALA A 196 -12.60 23.62 -7.49
N TYR A 197 -11.40 23.23 -7.87
CA TYR A 197 -10.46 24.13 -8.57
C TYR A 197 -10.28 23.82 -10.05
N ALA A 198 -10.68 22.63 -10.54
CA ALA A 198 -10.74 22.23 -11.95
C ALA A 198 -12.20 22.08 -12.43
N SER A 199 -13.05 23.04 -12.12
CA SER A 199 -14.49 22.97 -12.41
C SER A 199 -14.74 22.71 -13.89
N GLY A 200 -15.59 21.69 -14.19
CA GLY A 200 -15.94 21.28 -15.55
C GLY A 200 -14.94 20.35 -16.23
N VAL A 201 -13.83 20.01 -15.60
CA VAL A 201 -12.87 19.02 -16.10
C VAL A 201 -13.28 17.62 -15.64
N ARG A 202 -13.38 16.69 -16.59
CA ARG A 202 -13.68 15.29 -16.26
C ARG A 202 -12.41 14.58 -15.79
N PRO A 203 -12.49 13.55 -14.93
CA PRO A 203 -11.31 12.82 -14.45
C PRO A 203 -10.40 12.31 -15.58
N GLN A 204 -10.97 11.88 -16.72
CA GLN A 204 -10.20 11.39 -17.87
C GLN A 204 -9.47 12.51 -18.66
N ASP A 205 -9.83 13.76 -18.44
CA ASP A 205 -9.20 14.92 -19.08
C ASP A 205 -8.10 15.55 -18.19
N LEU A 206 -7.91 14.98 -16.99
CA LEU A 206 -6.81 15.39 -16.10
C LEU A 206 -5.48 14.84 -16.63
N PRO A 207 -4.36 15.54 -16.39
CA PRO A 207 -3.03 15.02 -16.65
C PRO A 207 -2.79 13.69 -15.93
N ARG A 208 -1.96 12.83 -16.52
CA ARG A 208 -1.74 11.45 -16.06
C ARG A 208 -1.05 11.33 -14.69
N TYR A 209 -0.34 12.37 -14.28
CA TYR A 209 0.46 12.36 -13.06
C TYR A 209 0.30 13.64 -12.26
N VAL A 210 0.64 13.53 -10.97
CA VAL A 210 0.75 14.62 -10.03
C VAL A 210 2.13 14.58 -9.38
N SER A 211 2.87 15.66 -9.47
CA SER A 211 4.09 15.91 -8.70
C SER A 211 3.76 16.74 -7.47
N MET A 212 4.31 16.38 -6.32
CA MET A 212 4.21 17.20 -5.12
C MET A 212 5.61 17.46 -4.55
N LYS A 213 5.82 18.67 -4.03
CA LYS A 213 7.08 19.10 -3.45
C LYS A 213 6.87 19.83 -2.13
N THR A 214 7.86 19.72 -1.24
CA THR A 214 7.97 20.59 -0.06
C THR A 214 8.31 22.03 -0.47
N PRO A 215 8.08 23.05 0.39
CA PRO A 215 8.38 24.45 0.06
C PRO A 215 9.84 24.72 -0.31
N ASP A 216 10.78 23.97 0.27
CA ASP A 216 12.21 24.03 -0.01
C ASP A 216 12.65 23.15 -1.19
N GLU A 217 11.69 22.44 -1.82
CA GLU A 217 11.87 21.48 -2.91
C GLU A 217 12.85 20.31 -2.63
N LYS A 218 13.26 20.12 -1.38
CA LYS A 218 14.20 19.05 -1.01
C LYS A 218 13.56 17.68 -1.04
N TYR A 219 12.26 17.59 -0.73
CA TYR A 219 11.51 16.35 -0.85
C TYR A 219 10.40 16.48 -1.88
N PHE A 220 10.29 15.48 -2.72
CA PHE A 220 9.32 15.46 -3.81
C PHE A 220 8.84 14.04 -4.09
N VAL A 221 7.57 13.90 -4.45
CA VAL A 221 6.95 12.62 -4.78
C VAL A 221 6.13 12.74 -6.06
N GLY A 222 6.10 11.65 -6.81
CA GLY A 222 5.25 11.49 -7.98
C GLY A 222 4.09 10.55 -7.70
N TRP A 223 2.91 10.86 -8.22
CA TRP A 223 1.71 10.04 -8.15
C TRP A 223 1.07 9.86 -9.52
N ASP A 224 0.53 8.70 -9.78
CA ASP A 224 -0.39 8.50 -10.89
C ASP A 224 -1.78 9.05 -10.53
N ILE A 225 -2.50 9.53 -11.55
CA ILE A 225 -3.79 10.20 -11.35
C ILE A 225 -4.85 9.26 -10.76
N GLU A 226 -4.83 7.98 -11.10
CA GLU A 226 -5.80 7.01 -10.59
C GLU A 226 -5.63 6.80 -9.08
N SER A 227 -4.39 6.63 -8.63
CA SER A 227 -4.09 6.44 -7.21
C SER A 227 -4.37 7.69 -6.38
N ILE A 228 -4.06 8.90 -6.89
CA ILE A 228 -4.28 10.13 -6.13
C ILE A 228 -5.76 10.47 -6.00
N LEU A 229 -6.60 10.06 -6.97
CA LEU A 229 -8.05 10.24 -6.93
C LEU A 229 -8.78 9.21 -6.05
N HIS A 230 -8.05 8.25 -5.47
CA HIS A 230 -8.68 7.25 -4.60
C HIS A 230 -9.49 7.92 -3.48
N PRO A 231 -10.70 7.42 -3.15
CA PRO A 231 -11.59 8.03 -2.15
C PRO A 231 -10.98 8.26 -0.77
N GLN A 232 -9.96 7.46 -0.41
CA GLN A 232 -9.23 7.57 0.86
C GLN A 232 -7.90 8.33 0.71
N THR A 233 -7.72 9.15 -0.32
CA THR A 233 -6.57 10.05 -0.44
C THR A 233 -6.96 11.45 -0.01
N LEU A 234 -6.34 11.96 1.06
CA LEU A 234 -6.64 13.25 1.67
C LEU A 234 -5.46 14.22 1.59
N LEU A 235 -5.76 15.47 1.35
CA LEU A 235 -4.96 16.62 1.79
C LEU A 235 -5.29 16.83 3.28
N ALA A 236 -4.50 16.20 4.15
CA ALA A 236 -4.75 16.19 5.58
C ALA A 236 -4.11 17.40 6.27
N TYR A 237 -4.84 18.04 7.16
CA TYR A 237 -4.38 19.15 8.00
C TYR A 237 -4.60 18.90 9.50
N GLU A 238 -5.24 17.78 9.86
CA GLU A 238 -5.41 17.29 11.23
C GLU A 238 -5.02 15.81 11.33
N MET A 239 -4.55 15.44 12.51
CA MET A 239 -4.19 14.08 12.87
C MET A 239 -4.56 13.82 14.33
N ASN A 240 -5.25 12.70 14.60
CA ASN A 240 -5.66 12.30 15.95
C ASN A 240 -6.44 13.39 16.69
N GLY A 241 -7.35 14.09 15.99
CA GLY A 241 -8.22 15.12 16.55
C GLY A 241 -7.54 16.48 16.81
N ALA A 242 -6.31 16.69 16.36
CA ALA A 242 -5.57 17.94 16.52
C ALA A 242 -4.93 18.42 15.21
N PRO A 243 -4.61 19.71 15.06
CA PRO A 243 -3.79 20.18 13.94
C PRO A 243 -2.47 19.41 13.86
N LEU A 244 -1.96 19.25 12.64
CA LEU A 244 -0.68 18.59 12.41
C LEU A 244 0.45 19.31 13.18
N THR A 245 1.36 18.53 13.74
CA THR A 245 2.63 19.05 14.26
C THR A 245 3.66 19.17 13.15
N ASN A 246 4.77 19.84 13.43
CA ASN A 246 5.87 20.01 12.47
C ASN A 246 6.40 18.66 11.97
N GLU A 247 6.62 17.70 12.88
CA GLU A 247 7.14 16.37 12.60
C GLU A 247 6.16 15.56 11.72
N HIS A 248 4.87 15.84 11.85
CA HIS A 248 3.82 15.20 11.07
C HIS A 248 3.50 15.95 9.78
N GLY A 249 4.16 17.09 9.50
CA GLY A 249 4.10 17.78 8.22
C GLY A 249 3.09 18.93 8.18
N ALA A 250 2.97 19.69 9.30
CA ALA A 250 2.18 20.91 9.31
C ALA A 250 2.61 21.88 8.19
N PRO A 251 1.68 22.67 7.63
CA PRO A 251 0.25 22.69 7.93
C PRO A 251 -0.58 21.74 7.07
N LEU A 252 -0.03 21.16 5.98
CA LEU A 252 -0.73 20.29 5.03
C LEU A 252 0.16 19.14 4.58
N ARG A 253 -0.39 17.91 4.60
CA ARG A 253 0.29 16.73 4.10
C ARG A 253 -0.64 15.87 3.26
N LEU A 254 -0.06 14.92 2.51
CA LEU A 254 -0.82 13.85 1.89
C LEU A 254 -1.00 12.69 2.88
N ALA A 255 -2.19 12.13 2.92
CA ALA A 255 -2.50 10.88 3.61
C ALA A 255 -3.27 9.95 2.67
N SER A 256 -2.76 8.72 2.48
CA SER A 256 -3.41 7.71 1.66
C SER A 256 -3.01 6.32 2.13
N PRO A 257 -3.97 5.44 2.47
CA PRO A 257 -3.66 4.09 2.92
C PRO A 257 -3.30 3.13 1.77
N THR A 258 -3.34 3.57 0.52
CA THR A 258 -3.05 2.73 -0.66
C THR A 258 -1.56 2.70 -1.03
N LYS A 259 -0.75 3.56 -0.43
CA LYS A 259 0.69 3.64 -0.70
C LYS A 259 1.50 3.79 0.58
N TYR A 260 2.73 3.31 0.54
CA TYR A 260 3.66 3.46 1.67
C TYR A 260 3.94 4.92 2.03
N GLY A 261 4.33 5.13 3.28
CA GLY A 261 4.58 6.45 3.86
C GLY A 261 5.55 7.34 3.07
N ILE A 262 6.49 6.75 2.33
CA ILE A 262 7.39 7.48 1.44
C ILE A 262 6.68 8.27 0.33
N LYS A 263 5.45 7.89 -0.01
CA LYS A 263 4.60 8.62 -0.98
C LYS A 263 3.72 9.68 -0.33
N GLN A 264 3.56 9.64 0.98
CA GLN A 264 2.66 10.51 1.74
C GLN A 264 3.42 11.76 2.22
N ILE A 265 3.79 12.61 1.24
CA ILE A 265 4.61 13.80 1.47
C ILE A 265 4.06 14.68 2.60
N LYS A 266 4.96 15.10 3.48
CA LYS A 266 4.72 16.05 4.56
C LYS A 266 4.95 17.48 4.06
N ARG A 267 4.25 18.47 4.64
CA ARG A 267 4.44 19.89 4.34
C ARG A 267 4.47 20.18 2.84
N ILE A 268 3.32 19.94 2.18
CA ILE A 268 3.20 20.20 0.75
C ILE A 268 3.30 21.70 0.48
N GLY A 269 4.22 22.12 -0.39
CA GLY A 269 4.36 23.51 -0.86
C GLY A 269 3.87 23.68 -2.29
N ARG A 270 4.01 22.65 -3.13
CA ARG A 270 3.58 22.67 -4.53
C ARG A 270 2.91 21.38 -4.94
N ILE A 271 1.85 21.49 -5.73
CA ILE A 271 1.21 20.41 -6.48
C ILE A 271 1.27 20.79 -7.96
N GLU A 272 1.78 19.89 -8.80
CA GLU A 272 1.89 20.11 -10.24
C GLU A 272 1.26 18.94 -10.99
N PHE A 273 0.28 19.22 -11.85
CA PHE A 273 -0.34 18.24 -12.74
C PHE A 273 0.43 18.17 -14.05
N THR A 274 0.78 16.97 -14.52
CA THR A 274 1.64 16.76 -15.68
C THR A 274 1.32 15.47 -16.41
N ASP A 275 1.55 15.43 -17.72
CA ASP A 275 1.47 14.21 -18.53
C ASP A 275 2.79 13.43 -18.55
N GLU A 276 3.87 14.06 -18.13
CA GLU A 276 5.16 13.40 -17.98
C GLU A 276 5.28 12.80 -16.58
N ARG A 277 5.82 11.58 -16.49
CA ARG A 277 6.05 10.92 -15.21
C ARG A 277 7.05 11.72 -14.38
N PRO A 278 6.64 12.28 -13.23
CA PRO A 278 7.51 13.12 -12.43
C PRO A 278 8.57 12.30 -11.70
N ARG A 279 9.65 12.97 -11.32
CA ARG A 279 10.65 12.39 -10.42
C ARG A 279 10.03 12.09 -9.07
N ASP A 280 10.61 11.10 -8.40
CA ASP A 280 10.28 10.74 -7.01
C ASP A 280 11.57 10.60 -6.22
N PHE A 281 11.61 11.15 -5.00
CA PHE A 281 12.83 11.25 -4.21
C PHE A 281 13.45 9.87 -3.96
N TRP A 282 12.65 8.92 -3.48
CA TRP A 282 13.13 7.59 -3.14
C TRP A 282 13.30 6.65 -4.35
N ALA A 283 12.71 7.01 -5.48
CA ALA A 283 12.88 6.26 -6.73
C ALA A 283 14.09 6.73 -7.57
N GLN A 284 14.88 7.68 -7.05
CA GLN A 284 16.14 8.06 -7.68
C GLN A 284 17.14 6.89 -7.64
N PRO A 285 18.08 6.83 -8.61
CA PRO A 285 19.05 5.74 -8.72
C PRO A 285 19.84 5.47 -7.45
N GLU A 286 20.09 6.51 -6.64
CA GLU A 286 20.86 6.44 -5.40
C GLU A 286 20.15 5.62 -4.33
N TYR A 287 18.81 5.68 -4.28
CA TYR A 287 17.99 4.98 -3.28
C TYR A 287 17.34 3.72 -3.84
N GLY A 288 16.91 3.74 -5.13
CA GLY A 288 16.43 2.58 -5.85
C GLY A 288 15.10 2.00 -5.38
N TYR A 289 14.23 2.78 -4.72
CA TYR A 289 12.90 2.33 -4.36
C TYR A 289 11.94 2.34 -5.56
N ASP A 290 10.85 1.59 -5.45
CA ASP A 290 9.78 1.57 -6.42
C ASP A 290 9.08 2.95 -6.48
N TRP A 291 8.96 3.49 -7.71
CA TRP A 291 8.27 4.76 -7.93
C TRP A 291 6.79 4.69 -7.55
N TYR A 292 6.14 3.57 -7.81
CA TYR A 292 4.72 3.40 -7.53
C TYR A 292 4.44 3.23 -6.03
N ALA A 293 5.26 2.42 -5.35
CA ALA A 293 5.22 2.15 -3.92
C ALA A 293 3.80 1.90 -3.37
N GLY A 294 2.99 1.15 -4.14
CA GLY A 294 1.67 0.68 -3.75
C GLY A 294 1.74 -0.58 -2.88
N HIS A 295 0.68 -0.88 -2.12
CA HIS A 295 0.55 -2.10 -1.34
C HIS A 295 -0.91 -2.59 -1.31
#